data_e865eb02a6f669efb60dc5b1167cfb3c
#
_entry.id   e865eb02a6f669efb60dc5b1167cfb3c
#
_cell.length_a   1.000
_cell.length_b   1.000
_cell.length_c   1.000
_cell.angle_alpha   90.00
_cell.angle_beta   90.00
_cell.angle_gamma   90.00
#
_symmetry.space_group_name_H-M   'P 1'
#
loop_
_entity.id
_entity.type
_entity.pdbx_description
1 polymer ?
#
loop_
_entity_poly.entity_id
_entity_poly.type
_entity_poly.pdbx_seq_one_letter_code
_entity_poly.pdbx_strand_id
1 'polypeptide(L)'
;MLIERSPVKRLLPVMLGALISMVGMTSAQADATLDKIQQRHVLGVGVLLSGGPFGGIDPTTQKPRGLNVDLAQELGRQLGAEVQLVPVLPANRVQFLQQGKVDLLIANMEWTAERGEILGFVPTPFYRVGGTAAVLKDSKISRWEDLKDQPVCTSQGSSYVKPLTELGVEIKAFKSSSESLLALRGNNCVAAVHDATLINPLLADTAEWQGYRALSPELNPAPSVIWTRRGEGDTQARLDPIVKELHRSGWLIDAQTRNRITPASPALVELQKRFQANGA
;
A
#
# COMPACT_ATOMS: atom_id res chain seq x y z
N MET A 1 15.88 -20.29 -100.28
CA MET A 1 15.34 -19.22 -99.47
C MET A 1 15.44 -19.69 -98.00
N LEU A 2 16.58 -19.40 -97.39
CA LEU A 2 16.97 -19.87 -96.08
C LEU A 2 16.74 -18.78 -95.08
N ILE A 3 15.93 -19.04 -94.05
CA ILE A 3 15.65 -18.08 -92.93
C ILE A 3 16.49 -18.57 -91.74
N GLU A 4 17.49 -17.77 -91.43
CA GLU A 4 18.42 -17.93 -90.37
C GLU A 4 17.72 -17.58 -89.01
N ARG A 5 17.75 -18.50 -88.01
CA ARG A 5 17.23 -18.26 -86.68
C ARG A 5 18.37 -17.94 -85.71
N SER A 6 18.40 -16.73 -85.21
CA SER A 6 19.33 -16.30 -84.17
C SER A 6 18.88 -16.86 -82.78
N PRO A 7 19.83 -17.24 -81.90
CA PRO A 7 19.52 -17.71 -80.55
C PRO A 7 19.34 -16.55 -79.57
N VAL A 8 18.19 -16.50 -78.91
CA VAL A 8 17.86 -15.58 -77.83
C VAL A 8 18.65 -16.01 -76.59
N LYS A 9 19.55 -15.19 -76.12
CA LYS A 9 20.26 -15.33 -74.84
C LYS A 9 19.28 -14.97 -73.74
N ARG A 10 18.86 -15.97 -72.88
CA ARG A 10 18.10 -15.77 -71.68
C ARG A 10 19.03 -15.24 -70.59
N LEU A 11 18.85 -13.99 -70.19
CA LEU A 11 19.42 -13.41 -68.98
C LEU A 11 18.52 -13.84 -67.78
N LEU A 12 19.11 -14.61 -66.83
CA LEU A 12 18.53 -14.87 -65.54
C LEU A 12 18.70 -13.62 -64.65
N PRO A 13 17.64 -13.14 -63.98
CA PRO A 13 17.80 -12.14 -62.93
C PRO A 13 18.24 -12.85 -61.66
N VAL A 14 19.39 -12.48 -61.14
CA VAL A 14 19.87 -12.83 -59.78
C VAL A 14 19.00 -12.02 -58.79
N MET A 15 18.03 -12.68 -58.16
CA MET A 15 17.32 -12.11 -57.01
C MET A 15 18.26 -12.12 -55.80
N LEU A 16 18.83 -10.96 -55.50
CA LEU A 16 19.56 -10.73 -54.27
C LEU A 16 18.53 -10.53 -53.15
N GLY A 17 18.26 -11.60 -52.39
CA GLY A 17 17.37 -11.58 -51.24
C GLY A 17 17.98 -10.76 -50.10
N ALA A 18 17.52 -9.55 -49.90
CA ALA A 18 17.83 -8.77 -48.70
C ALA A 18 17.07 -9.40 -47.52
N LEU A 19 17.76 -10.20 -46.70
CA LEU A 19 17.30 -10.58 -45.36
C LEU A 19 17.26 -9.29 -44.49
N ILE A 20 16.09 -8.67 -44.40
CA ILE A 20 15.83 -7.65 -43.38
C ILE A 20 15.68 -8.40 -42.05
N SER A 21 16.76 -8.42 -41.27
CA SER A 21 16.72 -8.82 -39.87
C SER A 21 15.83 -7.83 -39.12
N MET A 22 14.54 -8.17 -38.92
CA MET A 22 13.71 -7.51 -37.95
C MET A 22 14.28 -7.81 -36.55
N VAL A 23 15.20 -6.97 -36.10
CA VAL A 23 15.54 -6.85 -34.70
C VAL A 23 14.24 -6.41 -34.03
N GLY A 24 13.52 -7.37 -33.40
CA GLY A 24 12.39 -7.07 -32.57
C GLY A 24 12.87 -6.11 -31.47
N MET A 25 12.57 -4.83 -31.63
CA MET A 25 12.58 -3.88 -30.54
C MET A 25 11.49 -4.38 -29.58
N THR A 26 11.87 -5.18 -28.59
CA THR A 26 11.08 -5.29 -27.37
C THR A 26 11.01 -3.87 -26.83
N SER A 27 9.92 -3.17 -27.13
CA SER A 27 9.57 -1.94 -26.43
C SER A 27 9.56 -2.33 -24.96
N ALA A 28 10.61 -2.01 -24.22
CA ALA A 28 10.54 -1.90 -22.79
C ALA A 28 9.32 -1.01 -22.57
N GLN A 29 8.25 -1.58 -22.03
CA GLN A 29 7.04 -0.84 -21.74
C GLN A 29 7.45 0.17 -20.69
N ALA A 30 7.74 1.40 -21.13
CA ALA A 30 8.15 2.49 -20.27
C ALA A 30 7.13 2.55 -19.12
N ASP A 31 7.61 2.68 -17.90
CA ASP A 31 6.80 2.82 -16.70
C ASP A 31 5.91 4.06 -16.84
N ALA A 32 4.70 3.83 -17.36
CA ALA A 32 3.78 4.90 -17.72
C ALA A 32 3.39 5.80 -16.53
N THR A 33 3.66 5.37 -15.30
CA THR A 33 3.29 6.13 -14.10
C THR A 33 4.24 7.29 -13.87
N LEU A 34 5.55 7.03 -13.86
CA LEU A 34 6.53 8.08 -13.64
C LEU A 34 6.46 9.15 -14.76
N ASP A 35 6.36 8.72 -16.01
CA ASP A 35 6.18 9.61 -17.15
C ASP A 35 4.92 10.48 -17.03
N LYS A 36 3.79 9.88 -16.65
CA LYS A 36 2.56 10.62 -16.43
C LYS A 36 2.66 11.66 -15.30
N ILE A 37 3.32 11.30 -14.20
CA ILE A 37 3.56 12.23 -13.09
C ILE A 37 4.40 13.40 -13.57
N GLN A 38 5.49 13.14 -14.30
CA GLN A 38 6.36 14.17 -14.84
C GLN A 38 5.65 15.09 -15.84
N GLN A 39 4.84 14.54 -16.74
CA GLN A 39 4.09 15.33 -17.74
C GLN A 39 2.99 16.18 -17.13
N ARG A 40 2.24 15.64 -16.15
CA ARG A 40 1.11 16.34 -15.52
C ARG A 40 1.52 17.23 -14.37
N HIS A 41 2.72 17.04 -13.82
CA HIS A 41 3.16 17.60 -12.54
C HIS A 41 2.20 17.31 -11.38
N VAL A 42 1.49 16.17 -11.46
CA VAL A 42 0.51 15.73 -10.46
C VAL A 42 0.77 14.29 -10.09
N LEU A 43 0.85 14.02 -8.79
CA LEU A 43 0.96 12.70 -8.17
C LEU A 43 -0.38 12.34 -7.51
N GLY A 44 -1.12 11.40 -8.10
CA GLY A 44 -2.36 10.86 -7.52
C GLY A 44 -2.07 9.79 -6.49
N VAL A 45 -2.41 10.03 -5.21
CA VAL A 45 -2.16 9.06 -4.14
C VAL A 45 -3.44 8.62 -3.48
N GLY A 46 -3.71 7.32 -3.51
CA GLY A 46 -4.81 6.71 -2.76
C GLY A 46 -4.46 6.63 -1.27
N VAL A 47 -5.29 7.22 -0.43
CA VAL A 47 -5.11 7.27 1.02
C VAL A 47 -6.38 6.83 1.74
N LEU A 48 -6.23 6.10 2.85
CA LEU A 48 -7.33 5.83 3.78
C LEU A 48 -7.52 7.05 4.69
N LEU A 49 -8.74 7.60 4.72
CA LEU A 49 -9.11 8.73 5.57
C LEU A 49 -10.18 8.35 6.61
N SER A 50 -10.17 7.08 7.04
CA SER A 50 -11.14 6.53 8.00
C SER A 50 -10.87 6.87 9.47
N GLY A 51 -9.95 7.77 9.72
CA GLY A 51 -9.58 8.21 11.06
C GLY A 51 -8.24 7.66 11.54
N GLY A 52 -7.87 8.05 12.76
CA GLY A 52 -6.62 7.67 13.39
C GLY A 52 -5.40 8.46 12.88
N PRO A 53 -4.21 8.13 13.40
CA PRO A 53 -2.99 8.90 13.18
C PRO A 53 -2.36 8.67 11.80
N PHE A 54 -2.79 7.63 11.06
CA PHE A 54 -2.27 7.33 9.73
C PHE A 54 -3.00 8.07 8.61
N GLY A 55 -4.31 8.30 8.76
CA GLY A 55 -5.09 9.03 7.77
C GLY A 55 -6.49 9.35 8.28
N GLY A 56 -6.85 10.60 8.27
CA GLY A 56 -8.14 11.10 8.71
C GLY A 56 -8.41 12.50 8.19
N ILE A 57 -9.58 13.01 8.50
CA ILE A 57 -9.95 14.40 8.25
C ILE A 57 -9.79 15.16 9.57
N ASP A 58 -9.05 16.25 9.54
CA ASP A 58 -8.96 17.15 10.68
C ASP A 58 -10.33 17.80 10.93
N PRO A 59 -10.90 17.70 12.13
CA PRO A 59 -12.25 18.17 12.40
C PRO A 59 -12.38 19.71 12.33
N THR A 60 -11.27 20.42 12.55
CA THR A 60 -11.25 21.90 12.57
C THR A 60 -11.04 22.45 11.17
N THR A 61 -10.05 21.92 10.45
CA THR A 61 -9.67 22.46 9.13
C THR A 61 -10.35 21.77 7.97
N GLN A 62 -11.01 20.64 8.21
CA GLN A 62 -11.63 19.74 7.22
C GLN A 62 -10.62 19.22 6.16
N LYS A 63 -9.33 19.30 6.45
CA LYS A 63 -8.26 18.84 5.55
C LYS A 63 -7.81 17.43 5.92
N PRO A 64 -7.37 16.62 4.93
CA PRO A 64 -6.68 15.36 5.18
C PRO A 64 -5.44 15.56 6.05
N ARG A 65 -5.21 14.66 7.01
CA ARG A 65 -4.04 14.63 7.88
C ARG A 65 -3.64 13.20 8.20
N GLY A 66 -2.42 12.99 8.69
CA GLY A 66 -1.92 11.69 9.14
C GLY A 66 -0.61 11.31 8.46
N LEU A 67 0.06 10.28 8.97
CA LEU A 67 1.38 9.84 8.48
C LEU A 67 1.37 9.53 6.97
N ASN A 68 0.32 8.87 6.48
CA ASN A 68 0.20 8.54 5.05
C ASN A 68 0.03 9.79 4.18
N VAL A 69 -0.67 10.80 4.70
CA VAL A 69 -0.85 12.09 4.02
C VAL A 69 0.47 12.85 3.99
N ASP A 70 1.19 12.91 5.12
CA ASP A 70 2.51 13.55 5.20
C ASP A 70 3.51 12.87 4.24
N LEU A 71 3.52 11.53 4.22
CA LEU A 71 4.39 10.77 3.30
C LEU A 71 4.04 11.05 1.83
N ALA A 72 2.75 11.07 1.48
CA ALA A 72 2.32 11.41 0.12
C ALA A 72 2.79 12.81 -0.29
N GLN A 73 2.64 13.81 0.58
CA GLN A 73 3.09 15.18 0.33
C GLN A 73 4.62 15.26 0.16
N GLU A 74 5.37 14.56 1.00
CA GLU A 74 6.81 14.51 0.90
C GLU A 74 7.28 13.85 -0.42
N LEU A 75 6.63 12.76 -0.84
CA LEU A 75 6.93 12.15 -2.15
C LEU A 75 6.64 13.10 -3.30
N GLY A 76 5.52 13.82 -3.28
CA GLY A 76 5.20 14.84 -4.28
C GLY A 76 6.29 15.91 -4.35
N ARG A 77 6.73 16.41 -3.20
CA ARG A 77 7.83 17.40 -3.09
C ARG A 77 9.14 16.85 -3.72
N GLN A 78 9.49 15.59 -3.44
CA GLN A 78 10.69 14.93 -3.97
C GLN A 78 10.61 14.64 -5.49
N LEU A 79 9.40 14.48 -6.01
CA LEU A 79 9.14 14.25 -7.43
C LEU A 79 8.87 15.55 -8.21
N GLY A 80 8.77 16.71 -7.54
CA GLY A 80 8.41 17.98 -8.17
C GLY A 80 6.97 18.01 -8.70
N ALA A 81 6.05 17.31 -8.02
CA ALA A 81 4.65 17.16 -8.42
C ALA A 81 3.70 17.60 -7.31
N GLU A 82 2.57 18.21 -7.70
CA GLU A 82 1.47 18.49 -6.79
C GLU A 82 0.77 17.18 -6.39
N VAL A 83 0.41 17.03 -5.12
CA VAL A 83 -0.23 15.81 -4.62
C VAL A 83 -1.74 15.92 -4.68
N GLN A 84 -2.38 15.04 -5.43
CA GLN A 84 -3.81 14.82 -5.42
C GLN A 84 -4.14 13.60 -4.54
N LEU A 85 -4.63 13.86 -3.32
CA LEU A 85 -5.09 12.81 -2.42
C LEU A 85 -6.46 12.28 -2.87
N VAL A 86 -6.56 10.98 -3.07
CA VAL A 86 -7.79 10.29 -3.46
C VAL A 86 -8.23 9.38 -2.31
N PRO A 87 -9.36 9.66 -1.65
CA PRO A 87 -9.88 8.80 -0.60
C PRO A 87 -10.22 7.41 -1.15
N VAL A 88 -9.69 6.36 -0.50
CA VAL A 88 -9.99 4.97 -0.83
C VAL A 88 -10.47 4.22 0.42
N LEU A 89 -11.12 3.08 0.18
CA LEU A 89 -11.54 2.15 1.22
C LEU A 89 -10.71 0.86 1.14
N PRO A 90 -10.58 0.08 2.21
CA PRO A 90 -9.91 -1.23 2.16
C PRO A 90 -10.44 -2.14 1.06
N ALA A 91 -11.75 -2.11 0.80
CA ALA A 91 -12.41 -2.94 -0.21
C ALA A 91 -12.12 -2.55 -1.66
N ASN A 92 -11.74 -1.27 -1.95
CA ASN A 92 -11.60 -0.78 -3.32
C ASN A 92 -10.21 -0.27 -3.67
N ARG A 93 -9.29 -0.09 -2.69
CA ARG A 93 -7.97 0.52 -2.90
C ARG A 93 -7.14 -0.18 -3.97
N VAL A 94 -7.13 -1.52 -4.00
CA VAL A 94 -6.41 -2.31 -5.01
C VAL A 94 -6.96 -2.02 -6.41
N GLN A 95 -8.28 -2.03 -6.56
CA GLN A 95 -8.93 -1.75 -7.85
C GLN A 95 -8.65 -0.31 -8.33
N PHE A 96 -8.64 0.68 -7.43
CA PHE A 96 -8.32 2.06 -7.78
C PHE A 96 -6.91 2.19 -8.37
N LEU A 97 -5.93 1.49 -7.78
CA LEU A 97 -4.57 1.46 -8.29
C LEU A 97 -4.48 0.75 -9.64
N GLN A 98 -5.06 -0.45 -9.77
CA GLN A 98 -5.05 -1.23 -11.01
C GLN A 98 -5.74 -0.51 -12.18
N GLN A 99 -6.80 0.24 -11.91
CA GLN A 99 -7.52 1.05 -12.91
C GLN A 99 -6.85 2.40 -13.24
N GLY A 100 -5.73 2.71 -12.59
CA GLY A 100 -5.03 3.99 -12.82
C GLY A 100 -5.77 5.22 -12.30
N LYS A 101 -6.76 5.04 -11.38
CA LYS A 101 -7.43 6.16 -10.70
C LYS A 101 -6.51 6.85 -9.70
N VAL A 102 -5.48 6.16 -9.28
CA VAL A 102 -4.36 6.67 -8.48
C VAL A 102 -3.06 6.14 -9.05
N ASP A 103 -1.97 6.86 -8.82
CA ASP A 103 -0.63 6.49 -9.25
C ASP A 103 0.04 5.58 -8.22
N LEU A 104 -0.18 5.88 -6.93
CA LEU A 104 0.34 5.14 -5.78
C LEU A 104 -0.75 4.86 -4.76
N LEU A 105 -0.54 3.82 -3.92
CA LEU A 105 -1.32 3.65 -2.68
C LEU A 105 -0.41 3.79 -1.45
N ILE A 106 -0.82 4.65 -0.53
CA ILE A 106 -0.28 4.78 0.82
C ILE A 106 -1.50 4.73 1.76
N ALA A 107 -2.03 3.53 1.98
CA ALA A 107 -3.40 3.36 2.46
C ALA A 107 -3.53 2.23 3.49
N ASN A 108 -2.66 2.18 4.50
CA ASN A 108 -2.65 1.14 5.55
C ASN A 108 -2.78 -0.26 4.92
N MET A 109 -1.88 -0.57 4.00
CA MET A 109 -1.90 -1.83 3.27
C MET A 109 -0.54 -2.51 3.40
N GLU A 110 -0.49 -3.47 4.32
CA GLU A 110 0.70 -4.25 4.61
C GLU A 110 1.04 -5.14 3.41
N TRP A 111 2.31 -5.42 3.28
CA TRP A 111 2.78 -6.38 2.30
C TRP A 111 2.32 -7.79 2.66
N THR A 112 1.78 -8.50 1.70
CA THR A 112 1.52 -9.95 1.74
C THR A 112 1.95 -10.58 0.42
N ALA A 113 2.22 -11.89 0.42
CA ALA A 113 2.61 -12.60 -0.79
C ALA A 113 1.54 -12.46 -1.89
N GLU A 114 0.27 -12.65 -1.53
CA GLU A 114 -0.86 -12.57 -2.45
C GLU A 114 -0.97 -11.17 -3.10
N ARG A 115 -0.73 -10.09 -2.33
CA ARG A 115 -0.73 -8.73 -2.87
C ARG A 115 0.47 -8.49 -3.78
N GLY A 116 1.65 -9.03 -3.42
CA GLY A 116 2.86 -8.94 -4.24
C GLY A 116 2.76 -9.67 -5.59
N GLU A 117 1.86 -10.66 -5.72
CA GLU A 117 1.59 -11.33 -6.99
C GLU A 117 0.82 -10.44 -7.99
N ILE A 118 -0.03 -9.54 -7.51
CA ILE A 118 -0.95 -8.74 -8.34
C ILE A 118 -0.57 -7.25 -8.43
N LEU A 119 0.30 -6.76 -7.54
CA LEU A 119 0.75 -5.38 -7.47
C LEU A 119 2.28 -5.32 -7.44
N GLY A 120 2.82 -4.16 -7.81
CA GLY A 120 4.18 -3.75 -7.51
C GLY A 120 4.25 -3.02 -6.16
N PHE A 121 5.43 -2.92 -5.59
CA PHE A 121 5.64 -2.19 -4.34
C PHE A 121 7.07 -1.66 -4.23
N VAL A 122 7.23 -0.57 -3.51
CA VAL A 122 8.55 -0.04 -3.13
C VAL A 122 9.19 -0.97 -2.11
N PRO A 123 10.38 -1.53 -2.36
CA PRO A 123 10.99 -2.55 -1.50
C PRO A 123 11.24 -2.12 -0.07
N THR A 124 11.62 -0.85 0.13
CA THR A 124 11.85 -0.31 1.48
C THR A 124 10.50 0.02 2.14
N PRO A 125 10.12 -0.66 3.24
CA PRO A 125 8.89 -0.33 3.94
C PRO A 125 9.00 1.02 4.64
N PHE A 126 7.90 1.77 4.69
CA PHE A 126 7.85 3.02 5.45
C PHE A 126 7.35 2.84 6.89
N TYR A 127 6.76 1.68 7.20
CA TYR A 127 6.26 1.33 8.53
C TYR A 127 6.18 -0.19 8.72
N ARG A 128 5.85 -0.63 9.95
CA ARG A 128 5.49 -2.00 10.29
C ARG A 128 4.40 -1.99 11.34
N VAL A 129 3.34 -2.75 11.14
CA VAL A 129 2.20 -2.84 12.05
C VAL A 129 1.59 -4.24 12.01
N GLY A 130 1.01 -4.66 13.12
CA GLY A 130 0.16 -5.83 13.21
C GLY A 130 -1.26 -5.46 13.62
N GLY A 131 -2.15 -6.41 13.57
CA GLY A 131 -3.52 -6.28 14.04
C GLY A 131 -3.61 -6.38 15.55
N THR A 132 -4.54 -5.64 16.14
CA THR A 132 -5.02 -5.92 17.49
C THR A 132 -6.54 -5.95 17.51
N ALA A 133 -7.11 -6.66 18.48
CA ALA A 133 -8.54 -6.70 18.69
C ALA A 133 -8.94 -5.74 19.81
N ALA A 134 -9.92 -4.88 19.55
CA ALA A 134 -10.67 -4.22 20.61
C ALA A 134 -11.71 -5.20 21.14
N VAL A 135 -11.68 -5.48 22.44
CA VAL A 135 -12.63 -6.35 23.16
C VAL A 135 -13.11 -5.66 24.42
N LEU A 136 -14.29 -6.00 24.93
CA LEU A 136 -14.77 -5.49 26.22
C LEU A 136 -13.81 -5.90 27.35
N LYS A 137 -13.56 -5.00 28.31
CA LYS A 137 -12.67 -5.25 29.46
C LYS A 137 -13.14 -6.39 30.35
N ASP A 138 -14.43 -6.53 30.50
CA ASP A 138 -15.11 -7.54 31.31
C ASP A 138 -15.38 -8.84 30.55
N SER A 139 -15.05 -8.91 29.25
CA SER A 139 -15.15 -10.15 28.48
C SER A 139 -14.13 -11.18 28.95
N LYS A 140 -14.46 -12.47 28.74
CA LYS A 140 -13.53 -13.60 28.99
C LYS A 140 -12.45 -13.73 27.92
N ILE A 141 -12.49 -12.95 26.85
CA ILE A 141 -11.54 -13.00 25.74
C ILE A 141 -10.24 -12.35 26.20
N SER A 142 -9.18 -13.12 26.41
CA SER A 142 -7.87 -12.65 26.89
C SER A 142 -6.73 -12.88 25.91
N ARG A 143 -6.93 -13.75 24.95
CA ARG A 143 -5.98 -14.13 23.89
C ARG A 143 -6.71 -14.42 22.59
N TRP A 144 -5.97 -14.54 21.50
CA TRP A 144 -6.51 -14.72 20.16
C TRP A 144 -7.35 -16.00 20.01
N GLU A 145 -6.93 -17.09 20.67
CA GLU A 145 -7.61 -18.39 20.61
C GLU A 145 -9.01 -18.36 21.23
N ASP A 146 -9.27 -17.43 22.17
CA ASP A 146 -10.58 -17.26 22.80
C ASP A 146 -11.63 -16.69 21.81
N LEU A 147 -11.19 -16.20 20.64
CA LEU A 147 -12.06 -15.73 19.56
C LEU A 147 -12.60 -16.85 18.66
N LYS A 148 -12.15 -18.09 18.84
CA LYS A 148 -12.64 -19.22 18.04
C LYS A 148 -14.15 -19.32 18.15
N ASP A 149 -14.81 -19.55 17.00
CA ASP A 149 -16.27 -19.64 16.85
C ASP A 149 -17.04 -18.39 17.32
N GLN A 150 -16.35 -17.24 17.48
CA GLN A 150 -16.96 -15.98 17.87
C GLN A 150 -17.08 -15.01 16.67
N PRO A 151 -18.12 -14.15 16.64
CA PRO A 151 -18.27 -13.12 15.63
C PRO A 151 -17.22 -12.01 15.82
N VAL A 152 -16.37 -11.81 14.83
CA VAL A 152 -15.30 -10.81 14.82
C VAL A 152 -15.48 -9.85 13.66
N CYS A 153 -15.56 -8.56 13.97
CA CYS A 153 -15.69 -7.47 13.02
C CYS A 153 -14.32 -7.09 12.45
N THR A 154 -14.23 -6.90 11.13
CA THR A 154 -13.05 -6.36 10.46
C THR A 154 -13.45 -5.64 9.16
N SER A 155 -12.48 -5.06 8.43
CA SER A 155 -12.74 -4.46 7.12
C SER A 155 -12.58 -5.47 5.99
N GLN A 156 -13.40 -5.36 4.96
CA GLN A 156 -13.22 -6.07 3.69
C GLN A 156 -11.84 -5.75 3.11
N GLY A 157 -11.11 -6.76 2.64
CA GLY A 157 -9.75 -6.60 2.09
C GLY A 157 -8.67 -6.31 3.13
N SER A 158 -8.97 -6.52 4.42
CA SER A 158 -7.97 -6.51 5.50
C SER A 158 -7.03 -7.71 5.40
N SER A 159 -5.74 -7.51 5.71
CA SER A 159 -4.73 -8.58 5.81
C SER A 159 -4.99 -9.53 6.99
N TYR A 160 -5.83 -9.13 7.93
CA TYR A 160 -6.16 -9.93 9.11
C TYR A 160 -7.26 -10.97 8.86
N VAL A 161 -7.98 -10.89 7.72
CA VAL A 161 -9.04 -11.88 7.40
C VAL A 161 -8.49 -13.31 7.37
N LYS A 162 -7.37 -13.53 6.69
CA LYS A 162 -6.76 -14.86 6.58
C LYS A 162 -6.34 -15.43 7.95
N PRO A 163 -5.49 -14.76 8.75
CA PRO A 163 -5.11 -15.29 10.06
C PRO A 163 -6.31 -15.44 11.02
N LEU A 164 -7.32 -14.58 10.94
CA LEU A 164 -8.56 -14.74 11.72
C LEU A 164 -9.35 -15.97 11.28
N THR A 165 -9.43 -16.24 9.98
CA THR A 165 -10.07 -17.46 9.46
C THR A 165 -9.33 -18.72 9.92
N GLU A 166 -8.00 -18.68 9.96
CA GLU A 166 -7.17 -19.79 10.47
C GLU A 166 -7.37 -20.04 11.96
N LEU A 167 -7.74 -19.01 12.73
CA LEU A 167 -8.15 -19.13 14.14
C LEU A 167 -9.57 -19.68 14.31
N GLY A 168 -10.33 -19.82 13.22
CA GLY A 168 -11.69 -20.36 13.24
C GLY A 168 -12.73 -19.37 13.76
N VAL A 169 -12.55 -18.04 13.57
CA VAL A 169 -13.53 -17.02 13.97
C VAL A 169 -14.62 -16.87 12.91
N GLU A 170 -15.81 -16.40 13.32
CA GLU A 170 -16.87 -15.97 12.41
C GLU A 170 -16.58 -14.55 11.92
N ILE A 171 -16.12 -14.38 10.68
CA ILE A 171 -15.77 -13.08 10.12
C ILE A 171 -17.03 -12.28 9.78
N LYS A 172 -17.14 -11.05 10.33
CA LYS A 172 -18.09 -10.02 9.90
C LYS A 172 -17.33 -8.86 9.26
N ALA A 173 -17.31 -8.83 7.91
CA ALA A 173 -16.54 -7.88 7.13
C ALA A 173 -17.36 -6.66 6.72
N PHE A 174 -16.88 -5.46 7.04
CA PHE A 174 -17.49 -4.16 6.76
C PHE A 174 -16.71 -3.38 5.70
N LYS A 175 -17.31 -2.37 5.09
CA LYS A 175 -16.64 -1.57 4.06
C LYS A 175 -15.50 -0.72 4.61
N SER A 176 -15.61 -0.29 5.87
CA SER A 176 -14.62 0.55 6.54
C SER A 176 -14.35 0.09 7.98
N SER A 177 -13.23 0.55 8.54
CA SER A 177 -12.91 0.34 9.96
C SER A 177 -13.90 1.03 10.88
N SER A 178 -14.42 2.21 10.49
CA SER A 178 -15.41 2.94 11.26
C SER A 178 -16.72 2.16 11.39
N GLU A 179 -17.24 1.56 10.29
CA GLU A 179 -18.42 0.71 10.33
C GLU A 179 -18.20 -0.54 11.20
N SER A 180 -17.04 -1.17 11.08
CA SER A 180 -16.64 -2.32 11.89
C SER A 180 -16.61 -1.99 13.39
N LEU A 181 -16.04 -0.86 13.76
CA LEU A 181 -15.96 -0.37 15.13
C LEU A 181 -17.34 -0.01 15.69
N LEU A 182 -18.21 0.60 14.88
CA LEU A 182 -19.60 0.86 15.25
C LEU A 182 -20.38 -0.44 15.48
N ALA A 183 -20.15 -1.46 14.64
CA ALA A 183 -20.77 -2.78 14.80
C ALA A 183 -20.33 -3.47 16.10
N LEU A 184 -19.05 -3.34 16.51
CA LEU A 184 -18.59 -3.81 17.82
C LEU A 184 -19.35 -3.11 18.96
N ARG A 185 -19.45 -1.78 18.92
CA ARG A 185 -20.19 -1.02 19.94
C ARG A 185 -21.70 -1.35 19.97
N GLY A 186 -22.25 -1.72 18.81
CA GLY A 186 -23.63 -2.22 18.68
C GLY A 186 -23.82 -3.69 19.08
N ASN A 187 -22.81 -4.34 19.66
CA ASN A 187 -22.82 -5.75 20.08
C ASN A 187 -23.07 -6.74 18.92
N ASN A 188 -22.76 -6.35 17.67
CA ASN A 188 -22.84 -7.27 16.53
C ASN A 188 -21.64 -8.22 16.46
N CYS A 189 -20.57 -7.93 17.19
CA CYS A 189 -19.34 -8.72 17.29
C CYS A 189 -18.83 -8.67 18.74
N VAL A 190 -18.04 -9.66 19.12
CA VAL A 190 -17.34 -9.67 20.42
C VAL A 190 -15.99 -8.97 20.39
N ALA A 191 -15.45 -8.79 19.18
CA ALA A 191 -14.18 -8.11 18.92
C ALA A 191 -14.23 -7.36 17.59
N ALA A 192 -13.40 -6.30 17.45
CA ALA A 192 -13.09 -5.68 16.17
C ALA A 192 -11.57 -5.68 15.98
N VAL A 193 -11.10 -6.20 14.83
CA VAL A 193 -9.68 -6.35 14.52
C VAL A 193 -9.27 -5.39 13.43
N HIS A 194 -8.33 -4.51 13.77
CA HIS A 194 -7.72 -3.52 12.89
C HIS A 194 -6.26 -3.29 13.28
N ASP A 195 -5.56 -2.44 12.53
CA ASP A 195 -4.19 -2.04 12.84
C ASP A 195 -4.07 -1.56 14.29
N ALA A 196 -3.06 -2.02 14.99
CA ALA A 196 -2.77 -1.61 16.37
C ALA A 196 -2.63 -0.08 16.48
N THR A 197 -2.16 0.56 15.41
CA THR A 197 -2.02 2.01 15.31
C THR A 197 -3.35 2.77 15.18
N LEU A 198 -4.44 2.09 14.83
CA LEU A 198 -5.79 2.63 14.90
C LEU A 198 -6.43 2.34 16.26
N ILE A 199 -6.34 1.08 16.72
CA ILE A 199 -7.04 0.62 17.94
C ILE A 199 -6.42 1.23 19.20
N ASN A 200 -5.09 1.19 19.37
CA ASN A 200 -4.46 1.62 20.61
C ASN A 200 -4.74 3.10 20.96
N PRO A 201 -4.57 4.07 20.05
CA PRO A 201 -4.93 5.45 20.33
C PRO A 201 -6.44 5.64 20.59
N LEU A 202 -7.29 4.92 19.85
CA LEU A 202 -8.73 4.98 20.05
C LEU A 202 -9.13 4.58 21.47
N LEU A 203 -8.52 3.50 21.99
CA LEU A 203 -8.78 3.01 23.35
C LEU A 203 -8.17 3.90 24.44
N ALA A 204 -7.08 4.62 24.13
CA ALA A 204 -6.40 5.50 25.09
C ALA A 204 -7.10 6.87 25.24
N ASP A 205 -7.54 7.45 24.12
CA ASP A 205 -7.85 8.90 24.05
C ASP A 205 -9.35 9.23 24.04
N THR A 206 -10.23 8.22 23.97
CA THR A 206 -11.67 8.50 23.84
C THR A 206 -12.53 7.89 24.95
N ALA A 207 -13.36 8.71 25.58
CA ALA A 207 -14.27 8.28 26.65
C ALA A 207 -15.21 7.14 26.22
N GLU A 208 -15.62 7.14 24.94
CA GLU A 208 -16.51 6.13 24.38
C GLU A 208 -15.93 4.72 24.35
N TRP A 209 -14.60 4.58 24.43
CA TRP A 209 -13.87 3.32 24.35
C TRP A 209 -13.27 2.87 25.68
N GLN A 210 -13.53 3.59 26.78
CA GLN A 210 -12.98 3.26 28.11
C GLN A 210 -13.38 1.86 28.60
N GLY A 211 -14.50 1.32 28.11
CA GLY A 211 -14.95 -0.06 28.40
C GLY A 211 -14.22 -1.17 27.65
N TYR A 212 -13.32 -0.82 26.73
CA TYR A 212 -12.61 -1.75 25.86
C TYR A 212 -11.11 -1.84 26.20
N ARG A 213 -10.48 -2.92 25.77
CA ARG A 213 -9.04 -3.14 25.84
C ARG A 213 -8.52 -3.79 24.56
N ALA A 214 -7.24 -3.63 24.29
CA ALA A 214 -6.57 -4.30 23.20
C ALA A 214 -6.10 -5.70 23.59
N LEU A 215 -6.10 -6.65 22.64
CA LEU A 215 -5.42 -7.92 22.79
C LEU A 215 -3.93 -7.78 22.45
N SER A 216 -3.10 -8.61 23.09
CA SER A 216 -1.65 -8.70 22.85
C SER A 216 -1.26 -10.18 22.76
N PRO A 217 -0.21 -10.54 22.00
CA PRO A 217 0.58 -9.68 21.09
C PRO A 217 -0.20 -9.28 19.82
N GLU A 218 0.39 -8.38 19.00
CA GLU A 218 -0.17 -8.05 17.69
C GLU A 218 -0.29 -9.29 16.79
N LEU A 219 -1.40 -9.38 16.06
CA LEU A 219 -1.66 -10.43 15.09
C LEU A 219 -0.91 -10.11 13.78
N ASN A 220 -0.12 -11.06 13.29
CA ASN A 220 0.50 -11.02 11.97
C ASN A 220 1.16 -9.68 11.59
N PRO A 221 2.11 -9.16 12.41
CA PRO A 221 2.76 -7.89 12.09
C PRO A 221 3.56 -7.98 10.80
N ALA A 222 3.30 -7.05 9.87
CA ALA A 222 3.86 -7.03 8.53
C ALA A 222 4.33 -5.62 8.11
N PRO A 223 5.28 -5.50 7.14
CA PRO A 223 5.73 -4.20 6.65
C PRO A 223 4.65 -3.49 5.86
N SER A 224 4.48 -2.18 6.10
CA SER A 224 3.67 -1.30 5.27
C SER A 224 4.54 -0.70 4.17
N VAL A 225 4.13 -0.86 2.93
CA VAL A 225 4.87 -0.43 1.74
C VAL A 225 4.05 0.55 0.90
N ILE A 226 4.74 1.31 0.06
CA ILE A 226 4.10 2.10 -0.99
C ILE A 226 3.81 1.16 -2.15
N TRP A 227 2.55 1.07 -2.55
CA TRP A 227 2.12 0.19 -3.63
C TRP A 227 2.06 0.91 -4.96
N THR A 228 2.50 0.22 -6.01
CA THR A 228 2.43 0.62 -7.42
C THR A 228 1.64 -0.42 -8.22
N ARG A 229 1.34 -0.15 -9.46
CA ARG A 229 0.86 -1.20 -10.36
C ARG A 229 1.98 -2.20 -10.62
N ARG A 230 1.61 -3.41 -10.97
CA ARG A 230 2.57 -4.45 -11.36
C ARG A 230 3.33 -4.01 -12.63
N GLY A 231 4.64 -4.26 -12.66
CA GLY A 231 5.49 -3.94 -13.80
C GLY A 231 6.04 -2.51 -13.82
N GLU A 232 5.74 -1.68 -12.80
CA GLU A 232 6.22 -0.30 -12.70
C GLU A 232 7.58 -0.22 -11.98
N GLY A 233 8.59 -0.88 -12.55
CA GLY A 233 9.93 -0.99 -11.97
C GLY A 233 10.65 0.35 -11.87
N ASP A 234 10.49 1.24 -12.82
CA ASP A 234 11.16 2.56 -12.84
C ASP A 234 10.57 3.47 -11.74
N THR A 235 9.24 3.45 -11.57
CA THR A 235 8.59 4.15 -10.44
C THR A 235 9.11 3.63 -9.10
N GLN A 236 9.20 2.31 -8.93
CA GLN A 236 9.72 1.70 -7.70
C GLN A 236 11.19 2.08 -7.47
N ALA A 237 12.03 1.99 -8.51
CA ALA A 237 13.44 2.36 -8.45
C ALA A 237 13.65 3.85 -8.14
N ARG A 238 12.74 4.72 -8.59
CA ARG A 238 12.76 6.16 -8.28
C ARG A 238 12.34 6.45 -6.85
N LEU A 239 11.36 5.71 -6.30
CA LEU A 239 10.82 5.95 -4.98
C LEU A 239 11.64 5.30 -3.85
N ASP A 240 12.24 4.15 -4.08
CA ASP A 240 12.95 3.40 -3.04
C ASP A 240 14.12 4.16 -2.40
N PRO A 241 15.00 4.87 -3.15
CA PRO A 241 16.00 5.74 -2.55
C PRO A 241 15.41 6.87 -1.71
N ILE A 242 14.26 7.41 -2.11
CA ILE A 242 13.58 8.45 -1.33
C ILE A 242 13.14 7.89 0.03
N VAL A 243 12.50 6.71 0.06
CA VAL A 243 12.06 6.08 1.32
C VAL A 243 13.25 5.75 2.22
N LYS A 244 14.37 5.26 1.64
CA LYS A 244 15.62 5.04 2.39
C LYS A 244 16.16 6.32 3.02
N GLU A 245 16.14 7.42 2.27
CA GLU A 245 16.56 8.73 2.79
C GLU A 245 15.62 9.24 3.88
N LEU A 246 14.30 9.02 3.77
CA LEU A 246 13.35 9.38 4.83
C LEU A 246 13.60 8.60 6.13
N HIS A 247 14.09 7.36 6.04
CA HIS A 247 14.58 6.63 7.22
C HIS A 247 15.88 7.25 7.74
N ARG A 248 16.88 7.41 6.86
CA ARG A 248 18.23 7.88 7.22
C ARG A 248 18.19 9.23 7.91
N SER A 249 17.42 10.18 7.39
CA SER A 249 17.25 11.52 7.95
C SER A 249 16.43 11.57 9.25
N GLY A 250 15.70 10.50 9.59
CA GLY A 250 14.77 10.47 10.72
C GLY A 250 13.38 11.06 10.41
N TRP A 251 13.15 11.49 9.17
CA TRP A 251 11.89 12.14 8.77
C TRP A 251 10.65 11.30 9.12
N LEU A 252 10.71 9.97 8.94
CA LEU A 252 9.60 9.06 9.25
C LEU A 252 9.31 9.01 10.76
N ILE A 253 10.32 9.06 11.61
CA ILE A 253 10.14 9.10 13.07
C ILE A 253 9.54 10.44 13.49
N ASP A 254 10.02 11.54 12.92
CA ASP A 254 9.46 12.87 13.17
C ASP A 254 8.01 12.97 12.68
N ALA A 255 7.69 12.38 11.52
CA ALA A 255 6.34 12.32 11.00
C ALA A 255 5.39 11.52 11.91
N GLN A 256 5.85 10.41 12.51
CA GLN A 256 5.07 9.70 13.54
C GLN A 256 4.76 10.59 14.73
N THR A 257 5.77 11.25 15.28
CA THR A 257 5.62 12.14 16.44
C THR A 257 4.64 13.28 16.16
N ARG A 258 4.73 13.94 14.99
CA ARG A 258 3.78 14.97 14.55
C ARG A 258 2.35 14.44 14.47
N ASN A 259 2.18 13.19 14.08
CA ASN A 259 0.87 12.53 13.97
C ASN A 259 0.45 11.79 15.26
N ARG A 260 1.11 12.05 16.40
CA ARG A 260 0.79 11.46 17.71
C ARG A 260 0.91 9.93 17.75
N ILE A 261 1.78 9.36 16.92
CA ILE A 261 2.15 7.94 16.99
C ILE A 261 3.37 7.84 17.90
N THR A 262 3.13 7.69 19.21
CA THR A 262 4.19 7.63 20.23
C THR A 262 3.98 6.43 21.16
N PRO A 263 5.04 5.75 21.58
CA PRO A 263 6.43 5.97 21.17
C PRO A 263 6.67 5.61 19.69
N ALA A 264 7.80 6.07 19.14
CA ALA A 264 8.22 5.68 17.80
C ALA A 264 8.30 4.15 17.68
N SER A 265 7.84 3.61 16.56
CA SER A 265 7.88 2.16 16.31
C SER A 265 9.32 1.63 16.43
N PRO A 266 9.59 0.61 17.26
CA PRO A 266 10.93 0.00 17.34
C PRO A 266 11.50 -0.42 15.99
N ALA A 267 10.64 -0.92 15.10
CA ALA A 267 11.02 -1.31 13.74
C ALA A 267 11.51 -0.12 12.89
N LEU A 268 10.93 1.08 13.05
CA LEU A 268 11.40 2.27 12.35
C LEU A 268 12.72 2.80 12.94
N VAL A 269 12.89 2.74 14.24
CA VAL A 269 14.17 3.08 14.89
C VAL A 269 15.29 2.17 14.40
N GLU A 270 15.00 0.88 14.23
CA GLU A 270 15.96 -0.09 13.68
C GLU A 270 16.29 0.21 12.21
N LEU A 271 15.28 0.47 11.39
CA LEU A 271 15.48 0.84 9.97
C LEU A 271 16.30 2.14 9.85
N GLN A 272 16.03 3.15 10.66
CA GLN A 272 16.82 4.37 10.68
C GLN A 272 18.29 4.08 10.96
N LYS A 273 18.59 3.33 12.03
CA LYS A 273 19.97 2.95 12.37
C LYS A 273 20.66 2.21 11.22
N ARG A 274 19.96 1.26 10.61
CA ARG A 274 20.47 0.50 9.45
C ARG A 274 20.83 1.38 8.27
N PHE A 275 19.96 2.34 7.90
CA PHE A 275 20.22 3.23 6.78
C PHE A 275 21.21 4.35 7.09
N GLN A 276 21.38 4.73 8.35
CA GLN A 276 22.47 5.62 8.80
C GLN A 276 23.84 4.93 8.69
N ALA A 277 23.94 3.67 9.09
CA ALA A 277 25.18 2.90 9.04
C ALA A 277 25.65 2.59 7.60
N ASN A 278 24.71 2.42 6.66
CA ASN A 278 25.02 2.10 5.26
C ASN A 278 25.29 3.33 4.38
N GLY A 279 25.20 4.53 4.92
CA GLY A 279 25.42 5.80 4.21
C GLY A 279 26.69 6.56 4.65
N ALA A 280 27.54 5.91 5.47
CA ALA A 280 28.82 6.46 5.94
C ALA A 280 30.01 5.86 5.10
#